data_5ceacbad27d9c69b0ddc0438b6aed594
#
_entry.id   5ceacbad27d9c69b0ddc0438b6aed594
#
_cell.length_a   1.000
_cell.length_b   1.000
_cell.length_c   1.000
_cell.angle_alpha   90.00
_cell.angle_beta   90.00
_cell.angle_gamma   90.00
#
_symmetry.space_group_name_H-M   'P 1'
#
loop_
_entity.id
_entity.type
_entity.pdbx_description
1 polymer ?
#
loop_
_entity_poly.entity_id
_entity_poly.type
_entity_poly.pdbx_seq_one_letter_code
_entity_poly.pdbx_strand_id
1 'polypeptide(L)'
;MNKPLILVIEDDNSVKNLITMTLKTHDYRYITAMNGNDAVLEASSHNPDIVLLDLGLPDIDGVDVIRRIRTWSNMPIIVISARSEDTDKIEALDAGADDYLTKPLSVEELLARLRVTQRRLNMMQGGAASESSVFVNGNLHIDYAAGCVFLGEEEMHLTPIEYRLLCLLSRNVGKVLTHTFITQSIWGSSWDNDIASLRVHMASLRKKLENGPGSPQYIQTHIGVGYRMIKVE
;
A
#
# COMPACT_ATOMS: atom_id res chain seq x y z
N MET A 1 -24.43 2.40 0.35
CA MET A 1 -23.10 1.91 -0.03
C MET A 1 -22.74 0.75 0.88
N ASN A 2 -22.38 -0.40 0.30
CA ASN A 2 -21.99 -1.55 1.11
C ASN A 2 -20.61 -1.26 1.71
N LYS A 3 -20.47 -1.36 3.05
CA LYS A 3 -19.18 -1.15 3.69
C LYS A 3 -18.25 -2.33 3.42
N PRO A 4 -16.92 -2.10 3.32
CA PRO A 4 -15.95 -3.13 2.98
C PRO A 4 -15.94 -4.25 4.03
N LEU A 5 -15.60 -5.46 3.57
CA LEU A 5 -15.28 -6.59 4.43
C LEU A 5 -13.82 -6.49 4.86
N ILE A 6 -13.57 -6.52 6.16
CA ILE A 6 -12.24 -6.40 6.76
C ILE A 6 -11.84 -7.73 7.37
N LEU A 7 -10.69 -8.26 6.99
CA LEU A 7 -10.07 -9.40 7.69
C LEU A 7 -9.15 -8.87 8.79
N VAL A 8 -9.41 -9.26 10.03
CA VAL A 8 -8.61 -8.91 11.22
C VAL A 8 -7.80 -10.14 11.62
N ILE A 9 -6.47 -10.02 11.56
CA ILE A 9 -5.52 -11.07 11.88
C ILE A 9 -4.76 -10.65 13.14
N GLU A 10 -5.14 -11.23 14.28
CA GLU A 10 -4.62 -10.84 15.59
C GLU A 10 -4.81 -12.00 16.57
N ASP A 11 -3.74 -12.44 17.23
CA ASP A 11 -3.76 -13.52 18.20
C ASP A 11 -4.12 -13.05 19.62
N ASP A 12 -3.78 -11.80 19.98
CA ASP A 12 -4.18 -11.22 21.26
C ASP A 12 -5.68 -10.91 21.27
N ASN A 13 -6.41 -11.58 22.16
CA ASN A 13 -7.84 -11.40 22.29
C ASN A 13 -8.26 -9.99 22.70
N SER A 14 -7.44 -9.27 23.48
CA SER A 14 -7.75 -7.91 23.94
C SER A 14 -7.69 -6.93 22.78
N VAL A 15 -6.62 -7.00 21.99
CA VAL A 15 -6.43 -6.18 20.81
C VAL A 15 -7.47 -6.51 19.74
N LYS A 16 -7.69 -7.81 19.47
CA LYS A 16 -8.72 -8.27 18.53
C LYS A 16 -10.12 -7.76 18.92
N ASN A 17 -10.49 -7.85 20.21
CA ASN A 17 -11.77 -7.34 20.68
C ASN A 17 -11.88 -5.83 20.52
N LEU A 18 -10.83 -5.07 20.82
CA LEU A 18 -10.80 -3.62 20.59
C LEU A 18 -11.05 -3.30 19.12
N ILE A 19 -10.33 -3.94 18.21
CA ILE A 19 -10.47 -3.72 16.77
C ILE A 19 -11.89 -4.11 16.31
N THR A 20 -12.34 -5.32 16.63
CA THR A 20 -13.64 -5.82 16.15
C THR A 20 -14.81 -5.02 16.72
N MET A 21 -14.72 -4.57 17.98
CA MET A 21 -15.72 -3.70 18.59
C MET A 21 -15.75 -2.34 17.91
N THR A 22 -14.58 -1.77 17.60
CA THR A 22 -14.47 -0.53 16.83
C THR A 22 -15.10 -0.68 15.45
N LEU A 23 -14.78 -1.74 14.72
CA LEU A 23 -15.35 -2.01 13.41
C LEU A 23 -16.86 -2.15 13.46
N LYS A 24 -17.37 -2.92 14.42
CA LYS A 24 -18.83 -3.12 14.64
C LYS A 24 -19.56 -1.80 14.95
N THR A 25 -19.01 -0.97 15.83
CA THR A 25 -19.60 0.33 16.20
C THR A 25 -19.70 1.29 15.00
N HIS A 26 -18.83 1.11 14.01
CA HIS A 26 -18.81 1.93 12.80
C HIS A 26 -19.42 1.19 11.58
N ASP A 27 -20.20 0.13 11.82
CA ASP A 27 -20.92 -0.68 10.81
C ASP A 27 -20.02 -1.33 9.76
N TYR A 28 -18.74 -1.58 10.04
CA TYR A 28 -17.88 -2.37 9.16
C TYR A 28 -18.21 -3.86 9.29
N ARG A 29 -18.16 -4.56 8.15
CA ARG A 29 -18.20 -6.03 8.14
C ARG A 29 -16.79 -6.55 8.40
N TYR A 30 -16.67 -7.62 9.18
CA TYR A 30 -15.36 -8.21 9.45
C TYR A 30 -15.43 -9.72 9.61
N ILE A 31 -14.29 -10.37 9.36
CA ILE A 31 -13.94 -11.74 9.70
C ILE A 31 -12.62 -11.71 10.46
N THR A 32 -12.31 -12.76 11.20
CA THR A 32 -11.12 -12.81 12.05
C THR A 32 -10.32 -14.08 11.82
N ALA A 33 -8.98 -13.98 11.94
CA ALA A 33 -8.06 -15.10 12.04
C ALA A 33 -7.13 -14.88 13.24
N MET A 34 -6.67 -15.94 13.87
CA MET A 34 -5.80 -15.88 15.06
C MET A 34 -4.37 -16.37 14.78
N ASN A 35 -4.09 -16.77 13.57
CA ASN A 35 -2.79 -17.24 13.12
C ASN A 35 -2.62 -16.99 11.62
N GLY A 36 -1.41 -17.09 11.11
CA GLY A 36 -1.08 -16.72 9.74
C GLY A 36 -1.58 -17.72 8.69
N ASN A 37 -1.65 -19.01 9.00
CA ASN A 37 -2.17 -20.00 8.05
C ASN A 37 -3.68 -19.85 7.85
N ASP A 38 -4.43 -19.66 8.93
CA ASP A 38 -5.87 -19.35 8.85
C ASP A 38 -6.09 -18.01 8.13
N ALA A 39 -5.23 -17.04 8.38
CA ALA A 39 -5.30 -15.72 7.71
C ALA A 39 -5.22 -15.85 6.19
N VAL A 40 -4.27 -16.61 5.66
CA VAL A 40 -4.14 -16.85 4.22
C VAL A 40 -5.36 -17.58 3.66
N LEU A 41 -5.90 -18.58 4.41
CA LEU A 41 -7.11 -19.30 4.02
C LEU A 41 -8.34 -18.38 3.99
N GLU A 42 -8.56 -17.60 5.04
CA GLU A 42 -9.67 -16.64 5.12
C GLU A 42 -9.57 -15.56 4.03
N ALA A 43 -8.36 -15.04 3.79
CA ALA A 43 -8.13 -14.05 2.73
C ALA A 43 -8.48 -14.62 1.34
N SER A 44 -8.09 -15.87 1.05
CA SER A 44 -8.38 -16.50 -0.25
C SER A 44 -9.84 -16.92 -0.42
N SER A 45 -10.49 -17.36 0.67
CA SER A 45 -11.86 -17.88 0.64
C SER A 45 -12.92 -16.78 0.62
N HIS A 46 -12.69 -15.69 1.33
CA HIS A 46 -13.66 -14.60 1.51
C HIS A 46 -13.35 -13.35 0.71
N ASN A 47 -12.15 -13.25 0.11
CA ASN A 47 -11.68 -12.12 -0.68
C ASN A 47 -12.01 -10.76 -0.01
N PRO A 48 -11.49 -10.49 1.21
CA PRO A 48 -11.78 -9.26 1.93
C PRO A 48 -11.28 -8.03 1.17
N ASP A 49 -11.96 -6.91 1.40
CA ASP A 49 -11.60 -5.62 0.78
C ASP A 49 -10.35 -4.99 1.43
N ILE A 50 -10.10 -5.27 2.71
CA ILE A 50 -8.98 -4.73 3.50
C ILE A 50 -8.52 -5.81 4.50
N VAL A 51 -7.21 -5.90 4.72
CA VAL A 51 -6.60 -6.74 5.75
C VAL A 51 -5.99 -5.85 6.84
N LEU A 52 -6.28 -6.15 8.11
CA LEU A 52 -5.57 -5.64 9.28
C LEU A 52 -4.74 -6.80 9.84
N LEU A 53 -3.42 -6.63 9.94
CA LEU A 53 -2.49 -7.71 10.21
C LEU A 53 -1.54 -7.38 11.35
N ASP A 54 -1.51 -8.21 12.40
CA ASP A 54 -0.36 -8.25 13.31
C ASP A 54 0.78 -9.07 12.71
N LEU A 55 2.02 -8.64 12.98
CA LEU A 55 3.22 -9.37 12.57
C LEU A 55 3.59 -10.48 13.57
N GLY A 56 3.22 -10.34 14.84
CA GLY A 56 3.58 -11.24 15.92
C GLY A 56 2.67 -12.47 16.04
N LEU A 57 2.42 -13.18 14.94
CA LEU A 57 1.53 -14.35 14.94
C LEU A 57 2.22 -15.61 15.50
N PRO A 58 1.47 -16.57 16.07
CA PRO A 58 2.04 -17.71 16.78
C PRO A 58 2.64 -18.80 15.88
N ASP A 59 2.30 -18.84 14.59
CA ASP A 59 2.67 -19.92 13.66
C ASP A 59 3.66 -19.51 12.58
N ILE A 60 3.43 -18.38 11.92
CA ILE A 60 4.32 -17.81 10.89
C ILE A 60 4.42 -16.30 11.07
N ASP A 61 5.53 -15.70 10.64
CA ASP A 61 5.69 -14.25 10.69
C ASP A 61 4.66 -13.55 9.80
N GLY A 62 4.09 -12.45 10.27
CA GLY A 62 3.12 -11.68 9.51
C GLY A 62 3.69 -11.14 8.19
N VAL A 63 5.00 -10.90 8.10
CA VAL A 63 5.65 -10.53 6.85
C VAL A 63 5.53 -11.64 5.79
N ASP A 64 5.60 -12.90 6.19
CA ASP A 64 5.38 -14.02 5.29
C ASP A 64 3.90 -14.16 4.88
N VAL A 65 2.97 -13.78 5.76
CA VAL A 65 1.54 -13.66 5.39
C VAL A 65 1.37 -12.62 4.28
N ILE A 66 2.01 -11.44 4.40
CA ILE A 66 2.00 -10.40 3.37
C ILE A 66 2.52 -10.96 2.05
N ARG A 67 3.71 -11.58 2.05
CA ARG A 67 4.33 -12.15 0.85
C ARG A 67 3.41 -13.18 0.18
N ARG A 68 2.80 -14.09 0.96
CA ARG A 68 1.86 -15.10 0.43
C ARG A 68 0.62 -14.45 -0.19
N ILE A 69 -0.02 -13.49 0.46
CA ILE A 69 -1.18 -12.78 -0.09
C ILE A 69 -0.80 -12.06 -1.39
N ARG A 70 0.36 -11.44 -1.46
CA ARG A 70 0.83 -10.69 -2.63
C ARG A 70 1.14 -11.57 -3.85
N THR A 71 1.26 -12.87 -3.71
CA THR A 71 1.38 -13.77 -4.88
C THR A 71 0.11 -13.84 -5.73
N TRP A 72 -1.06 -13.45 -5.18
CA TRP A 72 -2.34 -13.57 -5.86
C TRP A 72 -3.30 -12.39 -5.67
N SER A 73 -3.01 -11.47 -4.76
CA SER A 73 -3.91 -10.35 -4.49
C SER A 73 -3.21 -9.04 -4.16
N ASN A 74 -3.80 -7.95 -4.65
CA ASN A 74 -3.42 -6.57 -4.36
C ASN A 74 -4.34 -5.90 -3.34
N MET A 75 -5.11 -6.67 -2.57
CA MET A 75 -5.95 -6.10 -1.50
C MET A 75 -5.12 -5.29 -0.50
N PRO A 76 -5.59 -4.13 -0.05
CA PRO A 76 -4.87 -3.32 0.93
C PRO A 76 -4.58 -4.07 2.22
N ILE A 77 -3.32 -4.02 2.68
CA ILE A 77 -2.86 -4.61 3.93
C ILE A 77 -2.34 -3.49 4.83
N ILE A 78 -2.96 -3.29 5.97
CA ILE A 78 -2.53 -2.37 7.02
C ILE A 78 -1.97 -3.21 8.16
N VAL A 79 -0.68 -3.04 8.45
CA VAL A 79 -0.03 -3.70 9.57
C VAL A 79 -0.34 -2.97 10.87
N ILE A 80 -0.62 -3.72 11.95
CA ILE A 80 -0.83 -3.21 13.31
C ILE A 80 0.08 -4.03 14.23
N SER A 81 1.24 -3.52 14.64
CA SER A 81 2.22 -4.32 15.35
C SER A 81 2.88 -3.58 16.52
N ALA A 82 3.31 -4.35 17.54
CA ALA A 82 4.14 -3.84 18.62
C ALA A 82 5.61 -3.66 18.22
N ARG A 83 6.02 -4.22 17.07
CA ARG A 83 7.35 -4.01 16.51
C ARG A 83 7.45 -2.55 16.06
N SER A 84 8.32 -1.78 16.67
CA SER A 84 8.45 -0.33 16.45
C SER A 84 9.75 0.08 15.79
N GLU A 85 10.66 -0.86 15.57
CA GLU A 85 11.94 -0.60 14.92
C GLU A 85 11.74 -0.26 13.43
N ASP A 86 12.55 0.65 12.93
CA ASP A 86 12.47 1.06 11.52
C ASP A 86 12.74 -0.12 10.58
N THR A 87 13.58 -1.08 10.98
CA THR A 87 13.86 -2.30 10.22
C THR A 87 12.63 -3.18 10.01
N ASP A 88 11.82 -3.40 11.04
CA ASP A 88 10.59 -4.19 10.95
C ASP A 88 9.55 -3.52 10.04
N LYS A 89 9.44 -2.20 10.19
CA LYS A 89 8.54 -1.39 9.37
C LYS A 89 8.94 -1.42 7.89
N ILE A 90 10.24 -1.26 7.62
CA ILE A 90 10.79 -1.34 6.27
C ILE A 90 10.53 -2.71 5.66
N GLU A 91 10.78 -3.79 6.40
CA GLU A 91 10.57 -5.15 5.90
C GLU A 91 9.11 -5.42 5.54
N ALA A 92 8.15 -5.01 6.40
CA ALA A 92 6.73 -5.18 6.12
C ALA A 92 6.27 -4.39 4.89
N LEU A 93 6.74 -3.13 4.74
CA LEU A 93 6.40 -2.28 3.60
C LEU A 93 7.03 -2.81 2.29
N ASP A 94 8.28 -3.25 2.33
CA ASP A 94 8.96 -3.87 1.17
C ASP A 94 8.32 -5.21 0.78
N ALA A 95 7.79 -5.97 1.75
CA ALA A 95 7.00 -7.16 1.48
C ALA A 95 5.65 -6.86 0.81
N GLY A 96 5.21 -5.60 0.84
CA GLY A 96 4.00 -5.13 0.16
C GLY A 96 2.87 -4.68 1.08
N ALA A 97 3.12 -4.41 2.36
CA ALA A 97 2.13 -3.72 3.20
C ALA A 97 1.85 -2.31 2.65
N ASP A 98 0.60 -1.87 2.74
CA ASP A 98 0.18 -0.54 2.27
C ASP A 98 0.36 0.53 3.33
N ASP A 99 0.28 0.16 4.60
CA ASP A 99 0.40 1.07 5.74
C ASP A 99 0.85 0.32 6.99
N TYR A 100 1.33 1.06 7.99
CA TYR A 100 1.86 0.50 9.23
C TYR A 100 1.44 1.34 10.44
N LEU A 101 0.76 0.71 11.40
CA LEU A 101 0.36 1.27 12.67
C LEU A 101 1.12 0.60 13.81
N THR A 102 1.64 1.38 14.75
CA THR A 102 2.30 0.85 15.94
C THR A 102 1.32 0.67 17.10
N LYS A 103 1.46 -0.41 17.86
CA LYS A 103 0.78 -0.57 19.14
C LYS A 103 1.50 0.30 20.22
N PRO A 104 0.78 0.96 21.13
CA PRO A 104 -0.64 0.84 21.43
C PRO A 104 -1.52 1.50 20.35
N LEU A 105 -2.58 0.79 19.95
CA LEU A 105 -3.44 1.18 18.85
C LEU A 105 -4.32 2.38 19.22
N SER A 106 -4.23 3.46 18.43
CA SER A 106 -5.21 4.54 18.45
C SER A 106 -6.42 4.19 17.60
N VAL A 107 -7.60 4.13 18.21
CA VAL A 107 -8.87 3.88 17.51
C VAL A 107 -9.13 4.94 16.45
N GLU A 108 -8.84 6.20 16.76
CA GLU A 108 -9.03 7.32 15.82
C GLU A 108 -8.11 7.20 14.61
N GLU A 109 -6.86 6.80 14.83
CA GLU A 109 -5.89 6.58 13.75
C GLU A 109 -6.31 5.40 12.87
N LEU A 110 -6.68 4.25 13.45
CA LEU A 110 -7.20 3.12 12.71
C LEU A 110 -8.37 3.50 11.82
N LEU A 111 -9.37 4.20 12.38
CA LEU A 111 -10.53 4.65 11.61
C LEU A 111 -10.17 5.64 10.51
N ALA A 112 -9.20 6.51 10.74
CA ALA A 112 -8.71 7.43 9.72
C ALA A 112 -8.10 6.67 8.54
N ARG A 113 -7.23 5.68 8.81
CA ARG A 113 -6.60 4.82 7.79
C ARG A 113 -7.64 4.01 7.01
N LEU A 114 -8.62 3.41 7.69
CA LEU A 114 -9.72 2.68 7.05
C LEU A 114 -10.54 3.57 6.12
N ARG A 115 -10.90 4.78 6.55
CA ARG A 115 -11.65 5.74 5.69
C ARG A 115 -10.86 6.11 4.43
N VAL A 116 -9.56 6.33 4.57
CA VAL A 116 -8.69 6.65 3.42
C VAL A 116 -8.61 5.47 2.45
N THR A 117 -8.39 4.27 2.97
CA THR A 117 -8.32 3.04 2.16
C THR A 117 -9.64 2.78 1.45
N GLN A 118 -10.78 2.90 2.14
CA GLN A 118 -12.12 2.75 1.55
C GLN A 118 -12.39 3.76 0.44
N ARG A 119 -12.03 5.04 0.65
CA ARG A 119 -12.19 6.07 -0.39
C ARG A 119 -11.41 5.72 -1.64
N ARG A 120 -10.22 5.15 -1.50
CA ARG A 120 -9.38 4.70 -2.62
C ARG A 120 -9.99 3.53 -3.37
N LEU A 121 -10.48 2.51 -2.65
CA LEU A 121 -11.19 1.38 -3.26
C LEU A 121 -12.38 1.88 -4.08
N ASN A 122 -13.16 2.82 -3.57
CA ASN A 122 -14.30 3.40 -4.29
C ASN A 122 -13.87 4.20 -5.55
N MET A 123 -12.73 4.89 -5.51
CA MET A 123 -12.20 5.61 -6.68
C MET A 123 -11.69 4.66 -7.78
N MET A 124 -11.14 3.50 -7.41
CA MET A 124 -10.73 2.48 -8.37
C MET A 124 -11.92 1.79 -9.04
N GLN A 125 -13.05 1.64 -8.33
CA GLN A 125 -14.28 1.05 -8.86
C GLN A 125 -15.13 2.03 -9.68
N GLY A 126 -14.99 3.33 -9.44
CA GLY A 126 -15.74 4.39 -10.14
C GLY A 126 -14.89 5.03 -11.23
N GLY A 127 -14.77 4.36 -12.38
CA GLY A 127 -13.94 4.78 -13.50
C GLY A 127 -14.02 6.28 -13.80
N ALA A 128 -12.94 7.00 -13.56
CA ALA A 128 -12.77 8.39 -13.93
C ALA A 128 -12.48 8.51 -15.43
N ALA A 129 -13.25 9.38 -16.06
CA ALA A 129 -13.26 9.63 -17.50
C ALA A 129 -11.92 10.14 -18.07
N SER A 130 -11.57 9.64 -19.26
CA SER A 130 -10.83 10.27 -20.39
C SER A 130 -9.61 11.15 -20.06
N GLU A 131 -8.55 10.54 -19.64
CA GLU A 131 -7.18 10.87 -20.09
C GLU A 131 -6.68 9.64 -20.86
N SER A 132 -5.74 9.80 -21.78
CA SER A 132 -5.21 8.67 -22.56
C SER A 132 -4.98 7.47 -21.66
N SER A 133 -5.59 6.33 -21.95
CA SER A 133 -5.50 5.14 -21.10
C SER A 133 -4.07 4.63 -20.93
N VAL A 134 -3.14 5.12 -21.74
CA VAL A 134 -1.73 4.72 -21.76
C VAL A 134 -0.81 5.92 -21.59
N PHE A 135 0.16 5.78 -20.70
CA PHE A 135 1.28 6.72 -20.52
C PHE A 135 2.57 6.08 -21.00
N VAL A 136 3.38 6.85 -21.72
CA VAL A 136 4.68 6.41 -22.24
C VAL A 136 5.75 7.43 -21.87
N ASN A 137 6.87 6.93 -21.33
CA ASN A 137 8.04 7.71 -20.98
C ASN A 137 9.32 6.90 -21.20
N GLY A 138 9.96 7.02 -22.36
CA GLY A 138 11.00 6.12 -22.80
C GLY A 138 10.47 4.68 -22.89
N ASN A 139 11.14 3.74 -22.22
CA ASN A 139 10.72 2.33 -22.17
C ASN A 139 9.62 2.05 -21.11
N LEU A 140 9.25 3.04 -20.30
CA LEU A 140 8.19 2.87 -19.29
C LEU A 140 6.83 3.10 -19.92
N HIS A 141 5.97 2.09 -19.85
CA HIS A 141 4.58 2.14 -20.33
C HIS A 141 3.63 1.83 -19.17
N ILE A 142 2.60 2.64 -18.97
CA ILE A 142 1.56 2.42 -17.96
C ILE A 142 0.22 2.38 -18.67
N ASP A 143 -0.47 1.25 -18.61
CA ASP A 143 -1.88 1.16 -18.98
C ASP A 143 -2.73 1.37 -17.74
N TYR A 144 -3.29 2.57 -17.60
CA TYR A 144 -4.13 2.92 -16.45
C TYR A 144 -5.45 2.17 -16.42
N ALA A 145 -5.97 1.75 -17.57
CA ALA A 145 -7.24 1.03 -17.66
C ALA A 145 -7.07 -0.43 -17.26
N ALA A 146 -5.99 -1.06 -17.69
CA ALA A 146 -5.65 -2.43 -17.31
C ALA A 146 -4.98 -2.53 -15.94
N GLY A 147 -4.43 -1.41 -15.43
CA GLY A 147 -3.64 -1.40 -14.19
C GLY A 147 -2.26 -2.06 -14.33
N CYS A 148 -1.76 -2.18 -15.56
CA CYS A 148 -0.50 -2.84 -15.90
C CYS A 148 0.62 -1.83 -16.13
N VAL A 149 1.85 -2.21 -15.80
CA VAL A 149 3.06 -1.43 -16.03
C VAL A 149 4.08 -2.29 -16.76
N PHE A 150 4.70 -1.74 -17.78
CA PHE A 150 5.74 -2.42 -18.56
C PHE A 150 7.01 -1.58 -18.61
N LEU A 151 8.15 -2.24 -18.55
CA LEU A 151 9.45 -1.66 -18.82
C LEU A 151 10.04 -2.35 -20.07
N GLY A 152 9.97 -1.69 -21.22
CA GLY A 152 10.17 -2.35 -22.51
C GLY A 152 9.04 -3.34 -22.79
N GLU A 153 9.39 -4.61 -22.98
CA GLU A 153 8.44 -5.71 -23.21
C GLU A 153 8.10 -6.50 -21.94
N GLU A 154 8.74 -6.21 -20.80
CA GLU A 154 8.56 -6.94 -19.56
C GLU A 154 7.50 -6.29 -18.66
N GLU A 155 6.50 -7.08 -18.25
CA GLU A 155 5.50 -6.61 -17.28
C GLU A 155 6.10 -6.56 -15.87
N MET A 156 5.92 -5.41 -15.22
CA MET A 156 6.45 -5.13 -13.90
C MET A 156 5.45 -5.45 -12.78
N HIS A 157 5.88 -6.25 -11.84
CA HIS A 157 5.11 -6.49 -10.63
C HIS A 157 5.36 -5.40 -9.57
N LEU A 158 4.40 -4.47 -9.46
CA LEU A 158 4.40 -3.41 -8.46
C LEU A 158 3.41 -3.73 -7.34
N THR A 159 3.78 -3.35 -6.11
CA THR A 159 2.80 -3.35 -5.02
C THR A 159 1.76 -2.26 -5.24
N PRO A 160 0.57 -2.32 -4.59
CA PRO A 160 -0.47 -1.31 -4.77
C PRO A 160 -0.01 0.12 -4.49
N ILE A 161 0.86 0.31 -3.49
CA ILE A 161 1.43 1.63 -3.18
C ILE A 161 2.41 2.10 -4.26
N GLU A 162 3.31 1.23 -4.71
CA GLU A 162 4.26 1.55 -5.79
C GLU A 162 3.54 1.94 -7.08
N TYR A 163 2.50 1.19 -7.45
CA TYR A 163 1.66 1.51 -8.61
C TYR A 163 1.01 2.89 -8.47
N ARG A 164 0.43 3.20 -7.30
CA ARG A 164 -0.18 4.51 -7.04
C ARG A 164 0.83 5.65 -7.06
N LEU A 165 2.01 5.44 -6.48
CA LEU A 165 3.11 6.43 -6.54
C LEU A 165 3.54 6.68 -7.98
N LEU A 166 3.70 5.62 -8.77
CA LEU A 166 4.05 5.71 -10.18
C LEU A 166 2.99 6.47 -10.98
N CYS A 167 1.70 6.15 -10.78
CA CYS A 167 0.59 6.86 -11.41
C CYS A 167 0.52 8.35 -11.00
N LEU A 168 0.80 8.66 -9.73
CA LEU A 168 0.83 10.06 -9.28
C LEU A 168 1.97 10.84 -9.94
N LEU A 169 3.14 10.24 -10.03
CA LEU A 169 4.32 10.84 -10.65
C LEU A 169 4.15 11.00 -12.17
N SER A 170 3.62 9.98 -12.85
CA SER A 170 3.43 9.99 -14.32
C SER A 170 2.40 11.02 -14.78
N ARG A 171 1.36 11.28 -13.97
CA ARG A 171 0.40 12.37 -14.24
C ARG A 171 0.97 13.77 -13.98
N ASN A 172 2.13 13.86 -13.36
CA ASN A 172 2.80 15.11 -13.00
C ASN A 172 4.24 15.17 -13.51
N VAL A 173 4.53 14.61 -14.68
CA VAL A 173 5.89 14.61 -15.26
C VAL A 173 6.47 16.01 -15.29
N GLY A 174 7.73 16.15 -14.91
CA GLY A 174 8.48 17.42 -14.88
C GLY A 174 8.19 18.29 -13.65
N LYS A 175 7.11 18.02 -12.87
CA LYS A 175 6.79 18.78 -11.67
C LYS A 175 7.41 18.13 -10.44
N VAL A 176 7.95 18.94 -9.53
CA VAL A 176 8.38 18.47 -8.21
C VAL A 176 7.15 18.34 -7.33
N LEU A 177 6.86 17.12 -6.89
CA LEU A 177 5.82 16.84 -5.92
C LEU A 177 6.43 16.82 -4.52
N THR A 178 5.90 17.65 -3.61
CA THR A 178 6.40 17.71 -2.23
C THR A 178 6.07 16.44 -1.45
N HIS A 179 6.83 16.12 -0.40
CA HIS A 179 6.54 15.00 0.49
C HIS A 179 5.10 15.08 1.00
N THR A 180 4.69 16.25 1.51
CA THR A 180 3.32 16.48 2.01
C THR A 180 2.26 16.22 0.93
N PHE A 181 2.47 16.69 -0.30
CA PHE A 181 1.50 16.45 -1.38
C PHE A 181 1.39 14.97 -1.71
N ILE A 182 2.52 14.25 -1.79
CA ILE A 182 2.53 12.82 -2.09
C ILE A 182 1.87 12.04 -0.95
N THR A 183 2.27 12.27 0.31
CA THR A 183 1.71 11.56 1.45
C THR A 183 0.22 11.82 1.59
N GLN A 184 -0.22 13.06 1.42
CA GLN A 184 -1.65 13.42 1.40
C GLN A 184 -2.40 12.70 0.27
N SER A 185 -1.82 12.60 -0.91
CA SER A 185 -2.42 11.93 -2.08
C SER A 185 -2.49 10.41 -1.90
N ILE A 186 -1.45 9.81 -1.30
CA ILE A 186 -1.31 8.37 -1.15
C ILE A 186 -1.97 7.85 0.12
N TRP A 187 -1.80 8.48 1.27
CA TRP A 187 -2.33 8.04 2.58
C TRP A 187 -3.44 8.93 3.13
N GLY A 188 -3.67 10.12 2.57
CA GLY A 188 -4.68 11.08 3.04
C GLY A 188 -4.27 11.82 4.31
N SER A 189 -3.02 11.73 4.69
CA SER A 189 -2.39 12.35 5.85
C SER A 189 -0.95 12.74 5.49
N SER A 190 -0.33 13.53 6.35
CA SER A 190 1.07 13.96 6.19
C SER A 190 1.82 13.90 7.52
N TRP A 191 1.66 12.79 8.23
CA TRP A 191 2.38 12.56 9.49
C TRP A 191 3.83 12.15 9.22
N ASP A 192 4.70 12.30 10.23
CA ASP A 192 6.12 11.98 10.08
C ASP A 192 6.36 10.52 9.67
N ASN A 193 5.54 9.60 10.18
CA ASN A 193 5.55 8.19 9.79
C ASN A 193 5.25 7.97 8.30
N ASP A 194 4.41 8.80 7.68
CA ASP A 194 4.07 8.69 6.26
C ASP A 194 5.26 9.06 5.37
N ILE A 195 6.08 10.02 5.81
CA ILE A 195 7.30 10.41 5.09
C ILE A 195 8.34 9.30 5.12
N ALA A 196 8.49 8.60 6.26
CA ALA A 196 9.37 7.45 6.36
C ALA A 196 8.90 6.31 5.42
N SER A 197 7.61 5.98 5.45
CA SER A 197 7.00 4.98 4.56
C SER A 197 7.15 5.37 3.08
N LEU A 198 6.94 6.65 2.74
CA LEU A 198 7.16 7.16 1.38
C LEU A 198 8.58 6.91 0.89
N ARG A 199 9.59 7.16 1.73
CA ARG A 199 11.00 6.94 1.36
C ARG A 199 11.27 5.47 1.01
N VAL A 200 10.74 4.54 1.80
CA VAL A 200 10.87 3.10 1.56
C VAL A 200 10.25 2.72 0.22
N HIS A 201 8.99 3.05 0.01
CA HIS A 201 8.30 2.72 -1.25
C HIS A 201 8.94 3.40 -2.47
N MET A 202 9.46 4.62 -2.33
CA MET A 202 10.19 5.29 -3.42
C MET A 202 11.53 4.63 -3.73
N ALA A 203 12.24 4.11 -2.73
CA ALA A 203 13.47 3.35 -2.94
C ALA A 203 13.19 2.02 -3.65
N SER A 204 12.16 1.29 -3.20
CA SER A 204 11.73 0.04 -3.82
C SER A 204 11.26 0.25 -5.27
N LEU A 205 10.42 1.24 -5.51
CA LEU A 205 9.96 1.60 -6.86
C LEU A 205 11.12 1.93 -7.79
N ARG A 206 12.09 2.73 -7.33
CA ARG A 206 13.30 3.02 -8.11
C ARG A 206 14.08 1.79 -8.46
N LYS A 207 14.32 0.92 -7.48
CA LYS A 207 15.04 -0.35 -7.71
C LYS A 207 14.39 -1.18 -8.81
N LYS A 208 13.08 -1.14 -8.93
CA LYS A 208 12.34 -1.84 -9.98
C LYS A 208 12.42 -1.15 -11.34
N LEU A 209 12.31 0.19 -11.37
CA LEU A 209 12.30 0.97 -12.62
C LEU A 209 13.70 1.21 -13.21
N GLU A 210 14.71 1.36 -12.36
CA GLU A 210 16.05 1.83 -12.71
C GLU A 210 17.09 0.71 -12.49
N ASN A 211 16.71 -0.54 -12.80
CA ASN A 211 17.52 -1.73 -12.52
C ASN A 211 18.48 -2.02 -13.68
N GLY A 212 19.75 -1.64 -13.54
CA GLY A 212 20.83 -2.04 -14.45
C GLY A 212 21.79 -0.91 -14.81
N PRO A 213 23.02 -1.24 -15.22
CA PRO A 213 23.99 -0.26 -15.71
C PRO A 213 23.48 0.34 -17.02
N GLY A 214 23.22 1.66 -17.01
CA GLY A 214 22.72 2.39 -18.18
C GLY A 214 21.19 2.53 -18.24
N SER A 215 20.45 2.02 -17.27
CA SER A 215 19.00 2.29 -17.18
C SER A 215 18.72 3.79 -17.03
N PRO A 216 17.71 4.34 -17.73
CA PRO A 216 17.37 5.74 -17.58
C PRO A 216 16.86 6.02 -16.17
N GLN A 217 17.22 7.18 -15.64
CA GLN A 217 16.69 7.64 -14.35
C GLN A 217 15.30 8.23 -14.58
N TYR A 218 14.27 7.57 -14.03
CA TYR A 218 12.88 8.06 -14.13
C TYR A 218 12.49 8.99 -12.98
N ILE A 219 13.07 8.79 -11.79
CA ILE A 219 12.65 9.49 -10.57
C ILE A 219 13.83 10.24 -9.95
N GLN A 220 13.74 11.55 -9.91
CA GLN A 220 14.72 12.43 -9.27
C GLN A 220 14.26 12.82 -7.85
N THR A 221 15.19 12.74 -6.88
CA THR A 221 14.96 13.28 -5.53
C THR A 221 15.35 14.75 -5.48
N HIS A 222 14.44 15.56 -4.93
CA HIS A 222 14.74 16.91 -4.48
C HIS A 222 14.86 16.88 -2.96
N ILE A 223 16.12 16.89 -2.47
CA ILE A 223 16.44 16.73 -1.04
C ILE A 223 15.65 17.76 -0.21
N GLY A 224 14.99 17.28 0.85
CA GLY A 224 14.18 18.12 1.73
C GLY A 224 12.83 18.56 1.15
N VAL A 225 12.56 18.36 -0.15
CA VAL A 225 11.35 18.83 -0.82
C VAL A 225 10.44 17.69 -1.23
N GLY A 226 10.93 16.73 -2.06
CA GLY A 226 10.11 15.66 -2.60
C GLY A 226 10.73 14.97 -3.81
N TYR A 227 9.87 14.53 -4.74
CA TYR A 227 10.26 13.74 -5.89
C TYR A 227 9.68 14.29 -7.19
N ARG A 228 10.37 14.04 -8.29
CA ARG A 228 9.94 14.44 -9.64
C ARG A 228 10.16 13.29 -10.62
N MET A 229 9.17 13.00 -11.46
CA MET A 229 9.38 12.15 -12.63
C MET A 229 10.04 12.96 -13.74
N ILE A 230 11.12 12.44 -14.29
CA ILE A 230 11.85 13.04 -15.40
C ILE A 230 11.28 12.48 -16.71
N LYS A 231 11.17 13.32 -17.73
CA LYS A 231 10.88 12.85 -19.08
C LYS A 231 12.14 12.23 -19.66
N VAL A 232 12.02 10.99 -20.11
CA VAL A 232 13.05 10.21 -20.82
C VAL A 232 12.65 10.17 -22.29
N GLU A 233 13.61 10.40 -23.18
CA GLU A 233 13.41 10.34 -24.65
C GLU A 233 13.53 8.91 -25.17
#